data_3188b32ec85d1a891809fef05cdce9cb
#
_entry.id   3188b32ec85d1a891809fef05cdce9cb
#
_cell.length_a   1.000
_cell.length_b   1.000
_cell.length_c   1.000
_cell.angle_alpha   90.00
_cell.angle_beta   90.00
_cell.angle_gamma   90.00
#
_symmetry.space_group_name_H-M   'P 1'
#
loop_
_entity.id
_entity.type
_entity.pdbx_description
1 polymer ?
#
loop_
_entity_poly.entity_id
_entity_poly.type
_entity_poly.pdbx_seq_one_letter_code
_entity_poly.pdbx_strand_id
1 'polypeptide(L)'
;IDTLEALRLAKRCGSKVLSIVNVKGSTIARESDYVLYTHAGPEIAVASTKAYSVQMAAMYLIGCRLGYVKGIYSEDRAKKFIRQLQGVIPVIEETLKQADEVKTVANYIKMAPDAFFIGRGLDYTLSLEGALKLKEISYVHAEAYAAGELKHGTIALITENVPVIALATQESVYGKMISNIREVKARGAYVILVSMDEEYNDKDVCDKHISIPKQDGLFTVFSAAVILQLIAYYTSDAKGLDVDKPRNLAKSVTVE
;
A
#
# COMPACT_ATOMS: atom_id res chain seq x y z
N ILE A 1 9.07 17.64 -10.49
CA ILE A 1 8.86 19.09 -10.65
C ILE A 1 7.58 19.55 -9.94
N ASP A 2 6.46 18.85 -10.08
CA ASP A 2 5.14 19.23 -9.53
C ASP A 2 5.15 19.46 -8.02
N THR A 3 5.80 18.56 -7.26
CA THR A 3 5.95 18.71 -5.80
C THR A 3 6.74 19.97 -5.44
N LEU A 4 7.74 20.34 -6.26
CA LEU A 4 8.53 21.54 -6.04
C LEU A 4 7.70 22.81 -6.28
N GLU A 5 6.88 22.83 -7.33
CA GLU A 5 5.98 23.97 -7.59
C GLU A 5 4.89 24.10 -6.52
N ALA A 6 4.35 22.98 -6.02
CA ALA A 6 3.43 23.00 -4.88
C ALA A 6 4.08 23.57 -3.61
N LEU A 7 5.35 23.21 -3.33
CA LEU A 7 6.14 23.79 -2.24
C LEU A 7 6.29 25.30 -2.40
N ARG A 8 6.68 25.74 -3.59
CA ARG A 8 6.87 27.18 -3.89
C ARG A 8 5.56 27.95 -3.77
N LEU A 9 4.45 27.37 -4.26
CA LEU A 9 3.13 27.96 -4.11
C LEU A 9 2.75 28.12 -2.63
N ALA A 10 2.92 27.09 -1.82
CA ALA A 10 2.64 27.13 -0.38
C ALA A 10 3.44 28.25 0.30
N LYS A 11 4.73 28.41 -0.04
CA LYS A 11 5.57 29.51 0.49
C LYS A 11 5.09 30.87 0.02
N ARG A 12 4.72 31.05 -1.25
CA ARG A 12 4.11 32.30 -1.75
C ARG A 12 2.81 32.64 -1.01
N CYS A 13 2.06 31.66 -0.57
CA CYS A 13 0.86 31.83 0.26
C CYS A 13 1.16 32.04 1.76
N GLY A 14 2.42 32.20 2.15
CA GLY A 14 2.83 32.44 3.53
C GLY A 14 2.90 31.19 4.44
N SER A 15 2.76 30.00 3.88
CA SER A 15 2.86 28.76 4.67
C SER A 15 4.31 28.37 4.95
N LYS A 16 4.55 27.80 6.13
CA LYS A 16 5.79 27.08 6.42
C LYS A 16 5.71 25.67 5.82
N VAL A 17 6.84 25.19 5.28
CA VAL A 17 6.93 23.91 4.60
C VAL A 17 7.83 22.95 5.37
N LEU A 18 7.29 21.82 5.76
CA LEU A 18 8.03 20.63 6.21
C LEU A 18 8.03 19.62 5.08
N SER A 19 9.21 19.21 4.61
CA SER A 19 9.36 18.17 3.60
C SER A 19 9.94 16.89 4.17
N ILE A 20 9.38 15.75 3.71
CA ILE A 20 9.91 14.41 3.96
C ILE A 20 10.67 14.00 2.70
N VAL A 21 11.99 13.85 2.78
CA VAL A 21 12.85 13.60 1.64
C VAL A 21 13.91 12.53 1.94
N ASN A 22 14.31 11.79 0.91
CA ASN A 22 15.40 10.81 1.02
C ASN A 22 16.74 11.36 0.55
N VAL A 23 16.76 12.26 -0.44
CA VAL A 23 17.98 12.75 -1.07
C VAL A 23 18.44 14.04 -0.37
N LYS A 24 19.57 13.96 0.33
CA LYS A 24 20.22 15.14 0.94
C LYS A 24 20.62 16.15 -0.13
N GLY A 25 20.37 17.42 0.15
CA GLY A 25 20.74 18.50 -0.76
C GLY A 25 19.88 18.61 -2.03
N SER A 26 18.80 17.85 -2.14
CA SER A 26 17.82 18.04 -3.23
C SER A 26 17.22 19.45 -3.21
N THR A 27 16.68 19.89 -4.34
CA THR A 27 16.07 21.23 -4.44
C THR A 27 14.92 21.38 -3.43
N ILE A 28 14.09 20.36 -3.26
CA ILE A 28 13.03 20.33 -2.24
C ILE A 28 13.61 20.54 -0.84
N ALA A 29 14.69 19.82 -0.50
CA ALA A 29 15.33 19.95 0.81
C ALA A 29 15.91 21.36 1.05
N ARG A 30 16.51 21.98 0.00
CA ARG A 30 17.08 23.34 0.11
C ARG A 30 16.02 24.43 0.22
N GLU A 31 14.89 24.25 -0.44
CA GLU A 31 13.83 25.28 -0.48
C GLU A 31 12.82 25.13 0.67
N SER A 32 12.84 24.02 1.45
CA SER A 32 11.95 23.81 2.59
C SER A 32 12.39 24.57 3.83
N ASP A 33 11.42 24.95 4.68
CA ASP A 33 11.72 25.56 6.00
C ASP A 33 12.21 24.50 7.00
N TYR A 34 11.67 23.26 6.88
CA TYR A 34 12.03 22.13 7.72
C TYR A 34 12.15 20.87 6.86
N VAL A 35 13.06 19.98 7.23
CA VAL A 35 13.31 18.75 6.48
C VAL A 35 13.42 17.56 7.43
N LEU A 36 12.65 16.50 7.12
CA LEU A 36 12.80 15.19 7.73
C LEU A 36 13.38 14.24 6.69
N TYR A 37 14.61 13.75 6.92
CA TYR A 37 15.24 12.78 6.05
C TYR A 37 14.82 11.35 6.40
N THR A 38 14.44 10.57 5.40
CA THR A 38 14.00 9.17 5.59
C THR A 38 15.15 8.19 5.74
N HIS A 39 16.36 8.55 5.27
CA HIS A 39 17.56 7.70 5.32
C HIS A 39 17.38 6.30 4.68
N ALA A 40 16.49 6.17 3.69
CA ALA A 40 16.24 4.90 3.00
C ALA A 40 17.39 4.44 2.09
N GLY A 41 18.40 5.29 1.89
CA GLY A 41 19.45 5.05 0.91
C GLY A 41 18.95 5.15 -0.54
N PRO A 42 19.79 4.89 -1.54
CA PRO A 42 19.40 4.94 -2.94
C PRO A 42 18.34 3.87 -3.26
N GLU A 43 17.31 4.24 -4.00
CA GLU A 43 16.31 3.35 -4.55
C GLU A 43 16.46 3.32 -6.07
N ILE A 44 16.87 2.17 -6.61
CA ILE A 44 17.24 2.01 -8.01
C ILE A 44 16.01 1.82 -8.88
N ALA A 45 15.09 0.95 -8.44
CA ALA A 45 13.85 0.68 -9.16
C ALA A 45 13.01 1.94 -9.35
N VAL A 46 12.38 2.08 -10.51
CA VAL A 46 11.50 3.21 -10.82
C VAL A 46 10.27 3.20 -9.91
N ALA A 47 9.61 2.05 -9.80
CA ALA A 47 8.49 1.87 -8.87
C ALA A 47 8.98 1.89 -7.41
N SER A 48 8.47 2.83 -6.62
CA SER A 48 8.89 2.99 -5.23
C SER A 48 8.35 1.87 -4.34
N THR A 49 9.22 1.29 -3.50
CA THR A 49 8.89 0.27 -2.51
C THR A 49 9.31 0.72 -1.11
N LYS A 50 10.60 0.66 -0.79
CA LYS A 50 11.11 1.08 0.53
C LYS A 50 10.86 2.56 0.82
N ALA A 51 10.92 3.44 -0.20
CA ALA A 51 10.66 4.86 -0.01
C ALA A 51 9.22 5.10 0.47
N TYR A 52 8.23 4.37 -0.06
CA TYR A 52 6.85 4.41 0.41
C TYR A 52 6.74 4.01 1.89
N SER A 53 7.31 2.87 2.27
CA SER A 53 7.25 2.35 3.64
C SER A 53 7.90 3.30 4.65
N VAL A 54 9.06 3.89 4.34
CA VAL A 54 9.72 4.84 5.25
C VAL A 54 9.00 6.18 5.32
N GLN A 55 8.32 6.61 4.25
CA GLN A 55 7.45 7.79 4.29
C GLN A 55 6.24 7.56 5.19
N MET A 56 5.60 6.40 5.13
CA MET A 56 4.54 6.02 6.08
C MET A 56 5.06 6.08 7.52
N ALA A 57 6.23 5.51 7.79
CA ALA A 57 6.84 5.55 9.12
C ALA A 57 7.12 7.00 9.58
N ALA A 58 7.60 7.86 8.69
CA ALA A 58 7.82 9.28 8.98
C ALA A 58 6.51 10.00 9.33
N MET A 59 5.42 9.74 8.59
CA MET A 59 4.10 10.30 8.89
C MET A 59 3.56 9.81 10.25
N TYR A 60 3.79 8.54 10.60
CA TYR A 60 3.42 7.99 11.90
C TYR A 60 4.19 8.67 13.05
N LEU A 61 5.50 8.90 12.87
CA LEU A 61 6.31 9.62 13.85
C LEU A 61 5.86 11.08 14.01
N ILE A 62 5.54 11.77 12.91
CA ILE A 62 4.98 13.13 12.94
C ILE A 62 3.65 13.14 13.69
N GLY A 63 2.73 12.23 13.36
CA GLY A 63 1.44 12.11 14.03
C GLY A 63 1.57 11.84 15.53
N CYS A 64 2.45 10.91 15.91
CA CYS A 64 2.76 10.61 17.29
C CYS A 64 3.32 11.83 18.04
N ARG A 65 4.28 12.55 17.42
CA ARG A 65 4.88 13.76 17.99
C ARG A 65 3.86 14.87 18.16
N LEU A 66 3.00 15.10 17.17
CA LEU A 66 1.94 16.10 17.25
C LEU A 66 0.93 15.76 18.36
N GLY A 67 0.53 14.49 18.46
CA GLY A 67 -0.33 14.01 19.53
C GLY A 67 0.26 14.26 20.92
N TYR A 68 1.57 13.99 21.09
CA TYR A 68 2.29 14.25 22.32
C TYR A 68 2.38 15.76 22.65
N VAL A 69 2.82 16.59 21.70
CA VAL A 69 2.97 18.04 21.90
C VAL A 69 1.64 18.73 22.21
N LYS A 70 0.54 18.23 21.63
CA LYS A 70 -0.82 18.75 21.89
C LYS A 70 -1.45 18.16 23.18
N GLY A 71 -0.75 17.33 23.94
CA GLY A 71 -1.26 16.71 25.15
C GLY A 71 -2.33 15.63 24.94
N ILE A 72 -2.56 15.20 23.69
CA ILE A 72 -3.49 14.10 23.37
C ILE A 72 -2.89 12.75 23.75
N TYR A 73 -1.57 12.60 23.62
CA TYR A 73 -0.82 11.44 24.02
C TYR A 73 -0.01 11.75 25.29
N SER A 74 -0.12 10.90 26.30
CA SER A 74 0.86 10.87 27.41
C SER A 74 2.23 10.41 26.88
N GLU A 75 3.27 10.65 27.66
CA GLU A 75 4.63 10.17 27.35
C GLU A 75 4.66 8.64 27.17
N ASP A 76 3.99 7.91 28.06
CA ASP A 76 3.92 6.44 27.98
C ASP A 76 3.21 5.95 26.73
N ARG A 77 2.13 6.62 26.33
CA ARG A 77 1.42 6.31 25.07
C ARG A 77 2.30 6.56 23.87
N ALA A 78 3.01 7.67 23.83
CA ALA A 78 3.95 7.98 22.76
C ALA A 78 5.10 6.96 22.68
N LYS A 79 5.69 6.60 23.83
CA LYS A 79 6.71 5.54 23.91
C LYS A 79 6.19 4.18 23.46
N LYS A 80 4.96 3.81 23.85
CA LYS A 80 4.32 2.57 23.40
C LYS A 80 4.15 2.58 21.88
N PHE A 81 3.65 3.66 21.30
CA PHE A 81 3.47 3.82 19.87
C PHE A 81 4.80 3.64 19.10
N ILE A 82 5.88 4.27 19.57
CA ILE A 82 7.21 4.14 18.95
C ILE A 82 7.69 2.68 19.01
N ARG A 83 7.53 2.00 20.15
CA ARG A 83 7.89 0.56 20.27
C ARG A 83 7.07 -0.31 19.30
N GLN A 84 5.79 -0.04 19.15
CA GLN A 84 4.95 -0.76 18.17
C GLN A 84 5.43 -0.52 16.74
N LEU A 85 5.78 0.71 16.37
CA LEU A 85 6.34 1.02 15.07
C LEU A 85 7.69 0.31 14.84
N GLN A 86 8.57 0.25 15.84
CA GLN A 86 9.82 -0.53 15.76
C GLN A 86 9.54 -2.04 15.61
N GLY A 87 8.50 -2.53 16.26
CA GLY A 87 8.04 -3.91 16.16
C GLY A 87 7.53 -4.35 14.80
N VAL A 88 7.33 -3.42 13.86
CA VAL A 88 6.92 -3.73 12.48
C VAL A 88 8.02 -4.49 11.71
N ILE A 89 9.30 -4.28 12.05
CA ILE A 89 10.42 -4.89 11.31
C ILE A 89 10.35 -6.43 11.32
N PRO A 90 10.33 -7.12 12.49
CA PRO A 90 10.21 -8.57 12.49
C PRO A 90 8.90 -9.09 11.89
N VAL A 91 7.82 -8.30 11.93
CA VAL A 91 6.54 -8.66 11.28
C VAL A 91 6.68 -8.64 9.77
N ILE A 92 7.42 -7.68 9.20
CA ILE A 92 7.74 -7.64 7.77
C ILE A 92 8.60 -8.86 7.38
N GLU A 93 9.62 -9.20 8.17
CA GLU A 93 10.46 -10.37 7.92
C GLU A 93 9.63 -11.66 7.89
N GLU A 94 8.67 -11.80 8.79
CA GLU A 94 7.74 -12.95 8.78
C GLU A 94 6.80 -12.91 7.57
N THR A 95 6.29 -11.73 7.22
CA THR A 95 5.41 -11.54 6.04
C THR A 95 6.11 -11.95 4.74
N LEU A 96 7.41 -11.70 4.60
CA LEU A 96 8.18 -12.09 3.41
C LEU A 96 8.22 -13.61 3.19
N LYS A 97 7.98 -14.42 4.20
CA LYS A 97 7.87 -15.88 4.08
C LYS A 97 6.65 -16.34 3.26
N GLN A 98 5.67 -15.45 3.05
CA GLN A 98 4.50 -15.72 2.19
C GLN A 98 4.83 -15.68 0.68
N ALA A 99 6.10 -15.52 0.30
CA ALA A 99 6.52 -15.31 -1.09
C ALA A 99 6.01 -16.40 -2.04
N ASP A 100 5.97 -17.67 -1.64
CA ASP A 100 5.54 -18.77 -2.51
C ASP A 100 4.02 -18.77 -2.73
N GLU A 101 3.23 -18.43 -1.74
CA GLU A 101 1.79 -18.22 -1.88
C GLU A 101 1.51 -17.04 -2.81
N VAL A 102 2.26 -15.96 -2.66
CA VAL A 102 2.13 -14.78 -3.53
C VAL A 102 2.52 -15.10 -4.97
N LYS A 103 3.55 -15.92 -5.22
CA LYS A 103 3.89 -16.40 -6.59
C LYS A 103 2.73 -17.15 -7.24
N THR A 104 2.03 -17.97 -6.47
CA THR A 104 0.86 -18.70 -6.96
C THR A 104 -0.23 -17.73 -7.43
N VAL A 105 -0.52 -16.71 -6.62
CA VAL A 105 -1.47 -15.63 -6.94
C VAL A 105 -1.01 -14.83 -8.16
N ALA A 106 0.25 -14.44 -8.22
CA ALA A 106 0.84 -13.69 -9.32
C ALA A 106 0.73 -14.43 -10.67
N ASN A 107 0.94 -15.76 -10.66
CA ASN A 107 0.76 -16.61 -11.84
C ASN A 107 -0.70 -16.63 -12.35
N TYR A 108 -1.67 -16.42 -11.49
CA TYR A 108 -3.05 -16.24 -11.90
C TYR A 108 -3.27 -14.85 -12.50
N ILE A 109 -2.84 -13.80 -11.80
CA ILE A 109 -3.06 -12.40 -12.19
C ILE A 109 -2.37 -12.06 -13.52
N LYS A 110 -1.20 -12.63 -13.84
CA LYS A 110 -0.46 -12.31 -15.06
C LYS A 110 -1.22 -12.52 -16.36
N MET A 111 -2.23 -13.38 -16.35
CA MET A 111 -3.06 -13.71 -17.51
C MET A 111 -4.32 -12.84 -17.61
N ALA A 112 -4.64 -12.09 -16.56
CA ALA A 112 -5.82 -11.25 -16.52
C ALA A 112 -5.58 -9.90 -17.21
N PRO A 113 -6.53 -9.38 -18.00
CA PRO A 113 -6.44 -8.03 -18.54
C PRO A 113 -6.64 -6.97 -17.47
N ASP A 114 -7.50 -7.24 -16.50
CA ASP A 114 -7.91 -6.35 -15.44
C ASP A 114 -7.77 -7.00 -14.07
N ALA A 115 -7.55 -6.19 -13.04
CA ALA A 115 -7.55 -6.62 -11.65
C ALA A 115 -8.16 -5.51 -10.77
N PHE A 116 -8.88 -5.91 -9.72
CA PHE A 116 -9.47 -4.96 -8.79
C PHE A 116 -8.86 -5.13 -7.40
N PHE A 117 -8.67 -4.01 -6.73
CA PHE A 117 -8.26 -3.96 -5.34
C PHE A 117 -9.40 -3.37 -4.52
N ILE A 118 -9.76 -3.99 -3.41
CA ILE A 118 -10.83 -3.49 -2.56
C ILE A 118 -10.39 -3.49 -1.09
N GLY A 119 -10.82 -2.47 -0.36
CA GLY A 119 -10.53 -2.32 1.05
C GLY A 119 -11.46 -1.33 1.72
N ARG A 120 -11.35 -1.22 3.05
CA ARG A 120 -12.05 -0.22 3.86
C ARG A 120 -11.08 0.50 4.77
N GLY A 121 -11.27 1.82 4.96
CA GLY A 121 -10.39 2.62 5.80
C GLY A 121 -8.94 2.59 5.29
N LEU A 122 -7.99 2.22 6.15
CA LEU A 122 -6.57 2.13 5.79
C LEU A 122 -6.33 1.11 4.66
N ASP A 123 -7.05 0.01 4.64
CA ASP A 123 -6.94 -1.02 3.61
C ASP A 123 -7.33 -0.49 2.23
N TYR A 124 -8.31 0.42 2.13
CA TYR A 124 -8.64 1.07 0.87
C TYR A 124 -7.49 1.98 0.39
N THR A 125 -6.95 2.79 1.29
CA THR A 125 -5.83 3.68 0.95
C THR A 125 -4.62 2.87 0.47
N LEU A 126 -4.36 1.74 1.11
CA LEU A 126 -3.28 0.84 0.72
C LEU A 126 -3.58 0.11 -0.61
N SER A 127 -4.84 -0.21 -0.86
CA SER A 127 -5.27 -0.80 -2.15
C SER A 127 -4.96 0.11 -3.34
N LEU A 128 -5.03 1.43 -3.19
CA LEU A 128 -4.63 2.39 -4.22
C LEU A 128 -3.14 2.24 -4.58
N GLU A 129 -2.28 2.09 -3.57
CA GLU A 129 -0.84 1.84 -3.79
C GLU A 129 -0.59 0.48 -4.45
N GLY A 130 -1.28 -0.57 -4.01
CA GLY A 130 -1.18 -1.90 -4.62
C GLY A 130 -1.57 -1.91 -6.10
N ALA A 131 -2.69 -1.29 -6.43
CA ALA A 131 -3.14 -1.14 -7.82
C ALA A 131 -2.15 -0.32 -8.66
N LEU A 132 -1.56 0.73 -8.07
CA LEU A 132 -0.53 1.53 -8.73
C LEU A 132 0.72 0.67 -9.03
N LYS A 133 1.24 -0.06 -8.05
CA LYS A 133 2.43 -0.92 -8.25
C LYS A 133 2.18 -1.99 -9.31
N LEU A 134 1.01 -2.63 -9.29
CA LEU A 134 0.67 -3.63 -10.30
C LEU A 134 0.64 -3.03 -11.71
N LYS A 135 0.01 -1.87 -11.90
CA LYS A 135 -0.01 -1.16 -13.19
C LYS A 135 1.39 -0.80 -13.68
N GLU A 136 2.20 -0.20 -12.79
CA GLU A 136 3.50 0.35 -13.16
C GLU A 136 4.45 -0.69 -13.72
N ILE A 137 4.50 -1.88 -13.12
CA ILE A 137 5.55 -2.85 -13.46
C ILE A 137 5.03 -4.07 -14.24
N SER A 138 3.75 -4.44 -14.10
CA SER A 138 3.20 -5.61 -14.80
C SER A 138 2.35 -5.28 -16.01
N TYR A 139 1.93 -4.01 -16.15
CA TYR A 139 1.04 -3.52 -17.20
C TYR A 139 -0.35 -4.16 -17.21
N VAL A 140 -0.73 -4.82 -16.13
CA VAL A 140 -2.11 -5.24 -15.89
C VAL A 140 -2.91 -4.00 -15.51
N HIS A 141 -4.03 -3.76 -16.18
CA HIS A 141 -4.92 -2.68 -15.80
C HIS A 141 -5.49 -2.99 -14.39
N ALA A 142 -5.25 -2.12 -13.43
CA ALA A 142 -5.64 -2.36 -12.05
C ALA A 142 -6.24 -1.10 -11.42
N GLU A 143 -7.36 -1.26 -10.75
CA GLU A 143 -8.03 -0.17 -10.05
C GLU A 143 -8.37 -0.54 -8.61
N ALA A 144 -8.38 0.45 -7.73
CA ALA A 144 -8.72 0.27 -6.32
C ALA A 144 -9.99 1.04 -5.96
N TYR A 145 -10.85 0.39 -5.18
CA TYR A 145 -12.11 0.95 -4.74
C TYR A 145 -12.34 0.77 -3.24
N ALA A 146 -12.97 1.76 -2.62
CA ALA A 146 -13.57 1.55 -1.32
C ALA A 146 -14.65 0.46 -1.47
N ALA A 147 -14.50 -0.66 -0.74
CA ALA A 147 -15.31 -1.85 -0.97
C ALA A 147 -16.82 -1.60 -0.87
N GLY A 148 -17.24 -0.66 -0.01
CA GLY A 148 -18.65 -0.26 0.11
C GLY A 148 -19.19 0.52 -1.08
N GLU A 149 -18.31 1.19 -1.85
CA GLU A 149 -18.70 2.03 -2.98
C GLU A 149 -18.78 1.24 -4.30
N LEU A 150 -18.16 0.06 -4.36
CA LEU A 150 -18.12 -0.75 -5.58
C LEU A 150 -19.53 -1.03 -6.15
N LYS A 151 -20.48 -1.28 -5.29
CA LYS A 151 -21.88 -1.59 -5.65
C LYS A 151 -22.63 -0.44 -6.33
N HIS A 152 -22.13 0.80 -6.25
CA HIS A 152 -22.78 1.98 -6.82
C HIS A 152 -22.46 2.20 -8.31
N GLY A 153 -21.91 1.21 -8.99
CA GLY A 153 -21.63 1.26 -10.44
C GLY A 153 -20.55 0.29 -10.86
N THR A 154 -19.35 0.44 -10.32
CA THR A 154 -18.14 -0.30 -10.74
C THR A 154 -18.27 -1.82 -10.59
N ILE A 155 -19.14 -2.31 -9.72
CA ILE A 155 -19.41 -3.74 -9.56
C ILE A 155 -19.88 -4.39 -10.88
N ALA A 156 -20.39 -3.60 -11.84
CA ALA A 156 -20.75 -4.07 -13.18
C ALA A 156 -19.55 -4.59 -13.98
N LEU A 157 -18.32 -4.21 -13.60
CA LEU A 157 -17.09 -4.69 -14.23
C LEU A 157 -16.61 -6.02 -13.64
N ILE A 158 -17.21 -6.47 -12.54
CA ILE A 158 -16.87 -7.76 -11.94
C ILE A 158 -17.50 -8.87 -12.78
N THR A 159 -16.66 -9.62 -13.45
CA THR A 159 -17.01 -10.76 -14.28
C THR A 159 -16.40 -12.03 -13.77
N GLU A 160 -16.76 -13.15 -14.34
CA GLU A 160 -16.25 -14.46 -13.95
C GLU A 160 -14.71 -14.51 -14.07
N ASN A 161 -14.06 -15.00 -13.03
CA ASN A 161 -12.61 -15.15 -12.91
C ASN A 161 -11.78 -13.85 -12.93
N VAL A 162 -12.40 -12.67 -12.88
CA VAL A 162 -11.62 -11.43 -12.71
C VAL A 162 -10.95 -11.41 -11.32
N PRO A 163 -9.63 -11.14 -11.24
CA PRO A 163 -8.92 -11.07 -9.96
C PRO A 163 -9.40 -9.89 -9.11
N VAL A 164 -9.79 -10.18 -7.88
CA VAL A 164 -10.10 -9.17 -6.86
C VAL A 164 -9.20 -9.39 -5.65
N ILE A 165 -8.27 -8.47 -5.42
CA ILE A 165 -7.40 -8.45 -4.25
C ILE A 165 -8.12 -7.69 -3.14
N ALA A 166 -8.53 -8.40 -2.09
CA ALA A 166 -9.33 -7.87 -1.01
C ALA A 166 -8.50 -7.76 0.28
N LEU A 167 -8.29 -6.55 0.79
CA LEU A 167 -7.63 -6.32 2.06
C LEU A 167 -8.66 -6.26 3.18
N ALA A 168 -8.51 -7.12 4.19
CA ALA A 168 -9.38 -7.21 5.36
C ALA A 168 -8.55 -7.29 6.66
N THR A 169 -7.73 -6.25 6.89
CA THR A 169 -6.82 -6.18 8.05
C THR A 169 -7.35 -5.30 9.18
N GLN A 170 -8.45 -4.56 8.95
CA GLN A 170 -9.01 -3.62 9.91
C GLN A 170 -10.17 -4.27 10.68
N GLU A 171 -9.92 -4.67 11.92
CA GLU A 171 -10.88 -5.39 12.77
C GLU A 171 -12.24 -4.67 12.88
N SER A 172 -12.22 -3.34 13.05
CA SER A 172 -13.44 -2.53 13.23
C SER A 172 -14.42 -2.56 12.05
N VAL A 173 -13.93 -2.91 10.86
CA VAL A 173 -14.73 -2.98 9.62
C VAL A 173 -14.68 -4.35 8.94
N TYR A 174 -14.08 -5.34 9.60
CA TYR A 174 -13.86 -6.69 9.05
C TYR A 174 -15.16 -7.33 8.55
N GLY A 175 -16.19 -7.40 9.37
CA GLY A 175 -17.48 -7.99 8.98
C GLY A 175 -18.14 -7.32 7.77
N LYS A 176 -18.00 -5.98 7.67
CA LYS A 176 -18.47 -5.23 6.49
C LYS A 176 -17.63 -5.54 5.25
N MET A 177 -16.33 -5.73 5.44
CA MET A 177 -15.42 -6.09 4.35
C MET A 177 -15.76 -7.48 3.80
N ILE A 178 -15.96 -8.48 4.66
CA ILE A 178 -16.39 -9.83 4.26
C ILE A 178 -17.73 -9.79 3.49
N SER A 179 -18.68 -8.97 3.91
CA SER A 179 -19.93 -8.80 3.16
C SER A 179 -19.71 -8.27 1.75
N ASN A 180 -18.82 -7.27 1.57
CA ASN A 180 -18.50 -6.76 0.25
C ASN A 180 -17.71 -7.76 -0.61
N ILE A 181 -16.87 -8.57 0.01
CA ILE A 181 -16.17 -9.67 -0.69
C ILE A 181 -17.17 -10.68 -1.24
N ARG A 182 -18.17 -11.07 -0.46
CA ARG A 182 -19.25 -11.97 -0.93
C ARG A 182 -20.03 -11.37 -2.11
N GLU A 183 -20.22 -10.04 -2.15
CA GLU A 183 -20.90 -9.37 -3.27
C GLU A 183 -20.13 -9.55 -4.60
N VAL A 184 -18.80 -9.44 -4.60
CA VAL A 184 -17.98 -9.67 -5.79
C VAL A 184 -17.81 -11.15 -6.09
N LYS A 185 -17.68 -11.98 -5.06
CA LYS A 185 -17.59 -13.43 -5.20
C LYS A 185 -18.84 -14.02 -5.86
N ALA A 186 -20.03 -13.55 -5.48
CA ALA A 186 -21.31 -13.97 -6.06
C ALA A 186 -21.44 -13.61 -7.56
N ARG A 187 -20.56 -12.77 -8.09
CA ARG A 187 -20.48 -12.38 -9.50
C ARG A 187 -19.38 -13.12 -10.26
N GLY A 188 -18.78 -14.11 -9.64
CA GLY A 188 -17.76 -14.96 -10.25
C GLY A 188 -16.33 -14.44 -10.11
N ALA A 189 -16.05 -13.38 -9.33
CA ALA A 189 -14.69 -12.92 -9.09
C ALA A 189 -13.80 -14.03 -8.52
N TYR A 190 -12.53 -14.05 -8.94
CA TYR A 190 -11.48 -14.81 -8.29
C TYR A 190 -10.91 -13.96 -7.16
N VAL A 191 -11.29 -14.26 -5.95
CA VAL A 191 -10.95 -13.45 -4.77
C VAL A 191 -9.68 -13.93 -4.09
N ILE A 192 -8.75 -13.00 -3.92
CA ILE A 192 -7.52 -13.15 -3.15
C ILE A 192 -7.69 -12.31 -1.88
N LEU A 193 -7.89 -12.98 -0.75
CA LEU A 193 -8.06 -12.35 0.55
C LEU A 193 -6.70 -12.18 1.24
N VAL A 194 -6.39 -10.96 1.69
CA VAL A 194 -5.26 -10.66 2.57
C VAL A 194 -5.81 -10.27 3.94
N SER A 195 -5.55 -11.07 4.97
CA SER A 195 -6.05 -10.81 6.33
C SER A 195 -5.05 -11.26 7.41
N MET A 196 -5.39 -11.00 8.68
CA MET A 196 -4.62 -11.47 9.83
C MET A 196 -5.11 -12.84 10.36
N ASP A 197 -6.03 -13.48 9.71
CA ASP A 197 -6.45 -14.83 10.06
C ASP A 197 -5.33 -15.83 9.71
N GLU A 198 -5.10 -16.83 10.56
CA GLU A 198 -4.07 -17.85 10.30
C GLU A 198 -4.49 -18.75 9.14
N GLU A 199 -5.74 -19.15 9.11
CA GLU A 199 -6.35 -19.93 8.04
C GLU A 199 -7.73 -19.36 7.70
N TYR A 200 -8.05 -19.33 6.42
CA TYR A 200 -9.36 -18.92 5.94
C TYR A 200 -9.84 -19.87 4.84
N ASN A 201 -10.82 -20.72 5.19
CA ASN A 201 -11.27 -21.82 4.33
C ASN A 201 -12.68 -21.64 3.77
N ASP A 202 -13.31 -20.47 3.94
CA ASP A 202 -14.65 -20.18 3.41
C ASP A 202 -14.58 -19.89 1.90
N LYS A 203 -14.99 -20.86 1.09
CA LYS A 203 -14.99 -20.76 -0.38
C LYS A 203 -16.03 -19.78 -0.93
N ASP A 204 -17.02 -19.42 -0.12
CA ASP A 204 -17.98 -18.37 -0.47
C ASP A 204 -17.41 -16.96 -0.28
N VAL A 205 -16.19 -16.86 0.24
CA VAL A 205 -15.49 -15.61 0.46
C VAL A 205 -14.26 -15.49 -0.44
N CYS A 206 -13.36 -16.47 -0.44
CA CYS A 206 -12.14 -16.36 -1.22
C CYS A 206 -11.69 -17.66 -1.88
N ASP A 207 -10.98 -17.54 -2.98
CA ASP A 207 -10.31 -18.62 -3.70
C ASP A 207 -8.91 -18.87 -3.17
N LYS A 208 -8.24 -17.80 -2.77
CA LYS A 208 -6.92 -17.80 -2.15
C LYS A 208 -6.88 -16.89 -0.94
N HIS A 209 -6.18 -17.31 0.08
CA HIS A 209 -5.91 -16.53 1.27
C HIS A 209 -4.40 -16.34 1.44
N ILE A 210 -3.99 -15.12 1.75
CA ILE A 210 -2.63 -14.77 2.14
C ILE A 210 -2.70 -14.22 3.56
N SER A 211 -2.13 -14.95 4.49
CA SER A 211 -2.09 -14.54 5.89
C SER A 211 -0.95 -13.55 6.14
N ILE A 212 -1.21 -12.49 6.88
CA ILE A 212 -0.19 -11.63 7.46
C ILE A 212 -0.18 -11.80 8.99
N PRO A 213 0.99 -11.66 9.66
CA PRO A 213 1.07 -11.83 11.10
C PRO A 213 0.14 -10.89 11.85
N LYS A 214 -0.46 -11.39 12.93
CA LYS A 214 -1.37 -10.61 13.77
C LYS A 214 -0.64 -9.46 14.46
N GLN A 215 -1.21 -8.26 14.35
CA GLN A 215 -0.67 -7.04 14.93
C GLN A 215 -1.79 -6.01 15.13
N ASP A 216 -1.46 -4.87 15.76
CA ASP A 216 -2.41 -3.75 15.88
C ASP A 216 -2.78 -3.22 14.48
N GLY A 217 -4.08 -3.06 14.21
CA GLY A 217 -4.61 -2.67 12.92
C GLY A 217 -4.01 -1.38 12.33
N LEU A 218 -3.52 -0.47 13.16
CA LEU A 218 -2.83 0.73 12.70
C LEU A 218 -1.52 0.41 11.97
N PHE A 219 -0.84 -0.68 12.32
CA PHE A 219 0.46 -1.06 11.77
C PHE A 219 0.37 -2.14 10.67
N THR A 220 -0.79 -2.72 10.42
CA THR A 220 -1.00 -3.73 9.36
C THR A 220 -0.65 -3.22 7.98
N VAL A 221 -0.73 -1.92 7.76
CA VAL A 221 -0.40 -1.27 6.49
C VAL A 221 1.02 -1.57 6.01
N PHE A 222 1.98 -1.82 6.91
CA PHE A 222 3.35 -2.15 6.53
C PHE A 222 3.47 -3.57 5.97
N SER A 223 2.88 -4.55 6.65
CA SER A 223 2.87 -5.94 6.20
C SER A 223 2.03 -6.13 4.95
N ALA A 224 0.83 -5.53 4.91
CA ALA A 224 -0.03 -5.61 3.73
C ALA A 224 0.61 -4.91 2.52
N ALA A 225 1.33 -3.78 2.70
CA ALA A 225 2.10 -3.15 1.63
C ALA A 225 3.13 -4.11 1.01
N VAL A 226 3.84 -4.88 1.85
CA VAL A 226 4.80 -5.88 1.38
C VAL A 226 4.12 -6.95 0.52
N ILE A 227 2.95 -7.47 0.94
CA ILE A 227 2.19 -8.43 0.13
C ILE A 227 1.81 -7.83 -1.23
N LEU A 228 1.31 -6.59 -1.26
CA LEU A 228 0.92 -5.94 -2.51
C LEU A 228 2.11 -5.68 -3.43
N GLN A 229 3.25 -5.29 -2.87
CA GLN A 229 4.51 -5.13 -3.61
C GLN A 229 5.00 -6.47 -4.18
N LEU A 230 4.93 -7.55 -3.41
CA LEU A 230 5.29 -8.89 -3.88
C LEU A 230 4.33 -9.39 -4.97
N ILE A 231 3.01 -9.13 -4.87
CA ILE A 231 2.05 -9.45 -5.94
C ILE A 231 2.46 -8.75 -7.23
N ALA A 232 2.75 -7.45 -7.19
CA ALA A 232 3.17 -6.70 -8.36
C ALA A 232 4.49 -7.22 -8.92
N TYR A 233 5.48 -7.44 -8.06
CA TYR A 233 6.80 -7.96 -8.41
C TYR A 233 6.71 -9.31 -9.12
N TYR A 234 6.09 -10.31 -8.49
CA TYR A 234 6.00 -11.65 -9.07
C TYR A 234 5.09 -11.72 -10.29
N THR A 235 4.08 -10.84 -10.39
CA THR A 235 3.27 -10.75 -11.62
C THR A 235 4.12 -10.23 -12.79
N SER A 236 4.96 -9.24 -12.55
CA SER A 236 5.88 -8.69 -13.55
C SER A 236 6.95 -9.71 -13.95
N ASP A 237 7.59 -10.34 -12.97
CA ASP A 237 8.58 -11.39 -13.16
C ASP A 237 8.01 -12.57 -13.96
N ALA A 238 6.83 -13.05 -13.60
CA ALA A 238 6.15 -14.14 -14.30
C ALA A 238 5.71 -13.78 -15.73
N LYS A 239 5.67 -12.50 -16.09
CA LYS A 239 5.45 -11.98 -17.45
C LYS A 239 6.78 -11.76 -18.20
N GLY A 240 7.94 -11.98 -17.56
CA GLY A 240 9.26 -11.73 -18.14
C GLY A 240 9.59 -10.26 -18.35
N LEU A 241 9.00 -9.36 -17.53
CA LEU A 241 9.19 -7.92 -17.64
C LEU A 241 10.31 -7.43 -16.72
N ASP A 242 10.94 -6.30 -17.08
CA ASP A 242 11.93 -5.63 -16.22
C ASP A 242 11.21 -4.91 -15.07
N VAL A 243 11.33 -5.45 -13.86
CA VAL A 243 10.67 -4.92 -12.65
C VAL A 243 11.28 -3.60 -12.17
N ASP A 244 12.54 -3.33 -12.50
CA ASP A 244 13.27 -2.14 -12.07
C ASP A 244 13.12 -0.97 -13.04
N LYS A 245 12.98 -1.26 -14.34
CA LYS A 245 12.91 -0.27 -15.41
C LYS A 245 11.69 -0.49 -16.30
N PRO A 246 10.48 -0.27 -15.77
CA PRO A 246 9.25 -0.41 -16.55
C PRO A 246 9.23 0.60 -17.71
N ARG A 247 8.57 0.19 -18.81
CA ARG A 247 8.42 1.06 -19.98
C ARG A 247 7.67 2.35 -19.63
N ASN A 248 7.98 3.43 -20.33
CA ASN A 248 7.27 4.72 -20.26
C ASN A 248 7.33 5.42 -18.89
N LEU A 249 8.12 4.93 -17.96
CA LEU A 249 8.29 5.54 -16.64
C LEU A 249 9.74 5.95 -16.41
N ALA A 250 9.93 6.98 -15.61
CA ALA A 250 11.23 7.43 -15.14
C ALA A 250 11.22 7.60 -13.62
N LYS A 251 12.36 7.41 -12.96
CA LYS A 251 12.48 7.54 -11.50
C LYS A 251 12.12 8.96 -11.01
N SER A 252 12.36 9.96 -11.84
CA SER A 252 11.96 11.35 -11.57
C SER A 252 11.53 12.03 -12.86
N VAL A 253 10.41 12.75 -12.81
CA VAL A 253 9.95 13.61 -13.90
C VAL A 253 10.55 14.99 -13.67
N THR A 254 11.38 15.42 -14.63
CA THR A 254 12.15 16.68 -14.56
C THR A 254 11.71 17.71 -15.61
N VAL A 255 10.77 17.36 -16.47
CA VAL A 255 10.19 18.19 -17.52
C VAL A 255 8.68 18.34 -17.32
N GLU A 256 8.15 19.49 -17.72
CA GLU A 256 6.71 19.75 -17.81
C GLU A 256 6.12 19.20 -19.10
#